data_b372c87816149835cafae0b5d103b841
#
_entry.id   b372c87816149835cafae0b5d103b841
#
_cell.length_a   1.000
_cell.length_b   1.000
_cell.length_c   1.000
_cell.angle_alpha   90.00
_cell.angle_beta   90.00
_cell.angle_gamma   90.00
#
_symmetry.space_group_name_H-M   'P 1'
#
loop_
_entity.id
_entity.type
_entity.pdbx_description
1 polymer ?
#
loop_
_entity_poly.entity_id
_entity_poly.type
_entity_poly.pdbx_seq_one_letter_code
_entity_poly.pdbx_strand_id
1 'polypeptide(L)'
;MPLPIWLIPVALKGAAIAAGAAGAGAAVRGAKKMKDADDTMKAAKSRHERNMAKFKKENETTTKDMDKLGKLELEILHSFSEFSDVFEQIKNRPTFETYSKNGVSLPQYDGEKIKEVSVGAGVLLGGLGGAGLGVAGGFAAAGATTAAVMALGTASTGTAIASLSGAAATNATLAFLGGGALGGLAAGGAAGGGMAAGAAALGAATLGVGLLVGGIIFSVTGGKLSDKADEAWAQMAKAERKINTICNYLVDLRSTSNKYYETLFKVNGIYKRHLNGLKSIVTMLGHTDWNTFTPEEKTLTENTVLLVGLLYNMCKVELVLKSKNENDINTINKVAVETSISNANAVLADKF
;
A
#
# COMPACT_ATOMS: atom_id res chain seq x y z
N MET A 1 14.70 -24.09 6.32
CA MET A 1 15.18 -23.20 5.25
C MET A 1 15.86 -24.04 4.20
N PRO A 2 15.38 -24.09 2.96
CA PRO A 2 16.23 -24.54 1.86
C PRO A 2 17.27 -23.44 1.63
N LEU A 3 18.53 -23.80 1.74
CA LEU A 3 19.67 -22.92 1.42
C LEU A 3 19.52 -22.42 -0.03
N PRO A 4 19.75 -21.16 -0.30
CA PRO A 4 19.76 -20.67 -1.67
C PRO A 4 20.84 -21.43 -2.46
N ILE A 5 20.49 -21.88 -3.64
CA ILE A 5 21.26 -22.75 -4.56
C ILE A 5 22.64 -22.13 -4.97
N TRP A 6 22.94 -20.95 -4.52
CA TRP A 6 24.21 -20.23 -4.75
C TRP A 6 25.42 -20.83 -4.04
N LEU A 7 25.21 -21.76 -3.10
CA LEU A 7 26.26 -22.31 -2.26
C LEU A 7 26.70 -23.71 -2.67
N ILE A 8 26.42 -24.16 -3.91
CA ILE A 8 27.08 -25.32 -4.45
C ILE A 8 28.37 -24.84 -5.12
N PRO A 9 29.52 -24.88 -4.47
CA PRO A 9 30.76 -24.78 -5.19
C PRO A 9 30.81 -25.97 -6.14
N VAL A 10 30.79 -25.70 -7.44
CA VAL A 10 31.14 -26.71 -8.43
C VAL A 10 32.62 -27.01 -8.21
N ALA A 11 32.87 -27.94 -7.30
CA ALA A 11 34.17 -28.55 -7.14
C ALA A 11 34.40 -29.48 -8.35
N LEU A 12 34.66 -28.91 -9.50
CA LEU A 12 35.22 -29.54 -10.66
C LEU A 12 36.75 -29.37 -10.63
N LYS A 13 37.39 -29.89 -9.59
CA LYS A 13 38.83 -30.16 -9.60
C LYS A 13 39.04 -31.65 -9.71
N GLY A 14 39.44 -32.08 -10.89
CA GLY A 14 40.24 -33.30 -11.02
C GLY A 14 39.51 -34.59 -11.40
N ALA A 15 39.07 -34.70 -12.64
CA ALA A 15 39.10 -35.97 -13.34
C ALA A 15 40.31 -35.95 -14.28
N ALA A 16 41.43 -36.50 -13.82
CA ALA A 16 42.57 -36.76 -14.65
C ALA A 16 42.17 -37.76 -15.74
N ILE A 17 42.32 -37.37 -16.98
CA ILE A 17 41.92 -38.10 -18.16
C ILE A 17 43.11 -38.95 -18.56
N ALA A 18 42.99 -40.26 -18.38
CA ALA A 18 43.68 -41.23 -19.16
C ALA A 18 42.82 -41.60 -20.36
N ALA A 19 43.06 -40.99 -21.50
CA ALA A 19 42.37 -41.33 -22.74
C ALA A 19 43.33 -41.24 -23.91
N GLY A 20 43.48 -42.37 -24.61
CA GLY A 20 44.28 -42.50 -25.84
C GLY A 20 43.72 -41.62 -26.96
N ALA A 21 44.49 -41.52 -28.06
CA ALA A 21 44.32 -40.56 -29.17
C ALA A 21 42.98 -40.51 -29.89
N ALA A 22 42.06 -41.45 -29.65
CA ALA A 22 40.68 -41.38 -30.16
C ALA A 22 39.74 -40.56 -29.27
N GLY A 23 40.15 -40.22 -28.04
CA GLY A 23 39.33 -39.44 -27.05
C GLY A 23 39.53 -37.95 -27.11
N ALA A 24 40.53 -37.41 -27.78
CA ALA A 24 40.85 -35.99 -27.76
C ALA A 24 39.71 -35.11 -28.36
N GLY A 25 39.07 -35.56 -29.43
CA GLY A 25 37.94 -34.85 -30.04
C GLY A 25 36.67 -34.90 -29.19
N ALA A 26 36.43 -36.00 -28.47
CA ALA A 26 35.28 -36.13 -27.57
C ALA A 26 35.51 -35.31 -26.29
N ALA A 27 36.74 -35.32 -25.75
CA ALA A 27 37.11 -34.51 -24.59
C ALA A 27 36.98 -33.01 -24.86
N VAL A 28 37.45 -32.53 -26.02
CA VAL A 28 37.34 -31.10 -26.43
C VAL A 28 35.88 -30.71 -26.62
N ARG A 29 35.05 -31.56 -27.24
CA ARG A 29 33.61 -31.30 -27.39
C ARG A 29 32.90 -31.32 -26.04
N GLY A 30 33.28 -32.22 -25.15
CA GLY A 30 32.76 -32.31 -23.78
C GLY A 30 33.10 -31.06 -22.96
N ALA A 31 34.35 -30.62 -23.01
CA ALA A 31 34.81 -29.39 -22.34
C ALA A 31 34.12 -28.15 -22.88
N LYS A 32 33.92 -28.08 -24.20
CA LYS A 32 33.18 -26.97 -24.81
C LYS A 32 31.72 -26.94 -24.34
N LYS A 33 31.03 -28.09 -24.37
CA LYS A 33 29.64 -28.21 -23.89
C LYS A 33 29.50 -27.80 -22.40
N MET A 34 30.48 -28.21 -21.58
CA MET A 34 30.48 -27.81 -20.16
C MET A 34 30.69 -26.31 -19.97
N LYS A 35 31.54 -25.70 -20.77
CA LYS A 35 31.77 -24.26 -20.75
C LYS A 35 30.52 -23.53 -21.21
N ASP A 36 29.91 -23.94 -22.33
CA ASP A 36 28.68 -23.31 -22.86
C ASP A 36 27.53 -23.43 -21.85
N ALA A 37 27.40 -24.52 -21.13
CA ALA A 37 26.40 -24.70 -20.08
C ALA A 37 26.68 -23.79 -18.86
N ASP A 38 27.94 -23.68 -18.43
CA ASP A 38 28.32 -22.76 -17.34
C ASP A 38 28.07 -21.30 -17.71
N ASP A 39 28.43 -20.91 -18.93
CA ASP A 39 28.17 -19.57 -19.45
C ASP A 39 26.66 -19.26 -19.52
N THR A 40 25.84 -20.23 -19.95
CA THR A 40 24.36 -20.11 -19.97
C THR A 40 23.79 -19.94 -18.56
N MET A 41 24.26 -20.75 -17.60
CA MET A 41 23.84 -20.62 -16.20
C MET A 41 24.20 -19.27 -15.59
N LYS A 42 25.44 -18.79 -15.85
CA LYS A 42 25.89 -17.47 -15.42
C LYS A 42 25.07 -16.34 -16.04
N ALA A 43 24.75 -16.45 -17.34
CA ALA A 43 23.92 -15.51 -18.05
C ALA A 43 22.49 -15.49 -17.49
N ALA A 44 21.89 -16.65 -17.23
CA ALA A 44 20.57 -16.76 -16.61
C ALA A 44 20.54 -16.10 -15.21
N LYS A 45 21.58 -16.38 -14.40
CA LYS A 45 21.73 -15.76 -13.09
C LYS A 45 21.83 -14.26 -13.16
N SER A 46 22.76 -13.73 -13.97
CA SER A 46 22.98 -12.30 -14.12
C SER A 46 21.73 -11.57 -14.64
N ARG A 47 20.97 -12.19 -15.54
CA ARG A 47 19.70 -11.66 -16.04
C ARG A 47 18.64 -11.63 -14.96
N HIS A 48 18.54 -12.69 -14.16
CA HIS A 48 17.63 -12.74 -13.01
C HIS A 48 17.95 -11.65 -11.97
N GLU A 49 19.23 -11.48 -11.62
CA GLU A 49 19.68 -10.44 -10.69
C GLU A 49 19.30 -9.02 -11.18
N ARG A 50 19.47 -8.74 -12.47
CA ARG A 50 19.01 -7.45 -13.07
C ARG A 50 17.50 -7.28 -12.99
N ASN A 51 16.73 -8.33 -13.25
CA ASN A 51 15.27 -8.30 -13.17
C ASN A 51 14.81 -8.07 -11.72
N MET A 52 15.47 -8.69 -10.75
CA MET A 52 15.19 -8.47 -9.33
C MET A 52 15.58 -7.06 -8.87
N ALA A 53 16.68 -6.51 -9.36
CA ALA A 53 17.05 -5.12 -9.08
C ALA A 53 16.01 -4.12 -9.64
N LYS A 54 15.51 -4.36 -10.86
CA LYS A 54 14.42 -3.59 -11.47
C LYS A 54 13.16 -3.67 -10.60
N PHE A 55 12.74 -4.88 -10.25
CA PHE A 55 11.59 -5.08 -9.38
C PHE A 55 11.74 -4.34 -8.04
N LYS A 56 12.88 -4.50 -7.37
CA LYS A 56 13.15 -3.84 -6.09
C LYS A 56 12.99 -2.32 -6.20
N LYS A 57 13.55 -1.72 -7.23
CA LYS A 57 13.44 -0.27 -7.49
C LYS A 57 12.00 0.17 -7.69
N GLU A 58 11.24 -0.51 -8.56
CA GLU A 58 9.84 -0.17 -8.82
C GLU A 58 8.97 -0.37 -7.58
N ASN A 59 9.20 -1.46 -6.83
CA ASN A 59 8.49 -1.72 -5.59
C ASN A 59 8.75 -0.65 -4.53
N GLU A 60 10.01 -0.30 -4.27
CA GLU A 60 10.37 0.74 -3.30
C GLU A 60 9.78 2.11 -3.67
N THR A 61 9.84 2.47 -4.97
CA THR A 61 9.28 3.75 -5.44
C THR A 61 7.76 3.78 -5.29
N THR A 62 7.08 2.71 -5.70
CA THR A 62 5.61 2.62 -5.58
C THR A 62 5.18 2.62 -4.11
N THR A 63 5.90 1.89 -3.25
CA THR A 63 5.62 1.88 -1.81
C THR A 63 5.74 3.28 -1.20
N LYS A 64 6.76 4.05 -1.55
CA LYS A 64 6.93 5.44 -1.08
C LYS A 64 5.76 6.34 -1.49
N ASP A 65 5.31 6.23 -2.75
CA ASP A 65 4.20 7.05 -3.23
C ASP A 65 2.86 6.64 -2.57
N MET A 66 2.65 5.33 -2.36
CA MET A 66 1.50 4.84 -1.61
C MET A 66 1.54 5.26 -0.14
N ASP A 67 2.71 5.23 0.52
CA ASP A 67 2.88 5.71 1.90
C ASP A 67 2.56 7.21 2.02
N LYS A 68 2.97 7.99 1.03
CA LYS A 68 2.68 9.42 0.96
C LYS A 68 1.18 9.68 0.87
N LEU A 69 0.47 8.90 0.04
CA LEU A 69 -0.99 8.98 -0.06
C LEU A 69 -1.66 8.58 1.24
N GLY A 70 -1.34 7.41 1.78
CA GLY A 70 -1.97 6.91 3.01
C GLY A 70 -1.72 7.82 4.22
N LYS A 71 -0.53 8.44 4.30
CA LYS A 71 -0.24 9.44 5.31
C LYS A 71 -1.12 10.68 5.16
N LEU A 72 -1.28 11.19 3.94
CA LEU A 72 -2.18 12.32 3.66
C LEU A 72 -3.63 12.01 4.06
N GLU A 73 -4.13 10.83 3.70
CA GLU A 73 -5.48 10.40 4.06
C GLU A 73 -5.68 10.33 5.58
N LEU A 74 -4.74 9.74 6.31
CA LEU A 74 -4.80 9.68 7.77
C LEU A 74 -4.71 11.07 8.43
N GLU A 75 -3.88 11.97 7.90
CA GLU A 75 -3.79 13.36 8.37
C GLU A 75 -5.11 14.12 8.14
N ILE A 76 -5.77 13.90 6.99
CA ILE A 76 -7.09 14.46 6.70
C ILE A 76 -8.12 13.95 7.71
N LEU A 77 -8.22 12.64 7.86
CA LEU A 77 -9.17 12.02 8.78
C LEU A 77 -8.95 12.46 10.23
N HIS A 78 -7.69 12.54 10.67
CA HIS A 78 -7.35 13.02 12.00
C HIS A 78 -7.75 14.49 12.24
N SER A 79 -7.64 15.34 11.21
CA SER A 79 -8.02 16.75 11.30
C SER A 79 -9.53 16.97 11.51
N PHE A 80 -10.34 15.95 11.29
CA PHE A 80 -11.78 16.02 11.53
C PHE A 80 -12.15 16.19 13.02
N SER A 81 -11.25 15.82 13.97
CA SER A 81 -11.45 16.14 15.37
C SER A 81 -11.47 17.65 15.60
N GLU A 82 -10.50 18.37 15.00
CA GLU A 82 -10.43 19.83 15.10
C GLU A 82 -11.66 20.50 14.49
N PHE A 83 -12.13 19.99 13.35
CA PHE A 83 -13.39 20.44 12.76
C PHE A 83 -14.57 20.19 13.72
N SER A 84 -14.69 18.99 14.27
CA SER A 84 -15.76 18.59 15.18
C SER A 84 -15.80 19.48 16.41
N ASP A 85 -14.64 19.72 17.04
CA ASP A 85 -14.50 20.52 18.26
C ASP A 85 -14.95 21.99 18.05
N VAL A 86 -14.69 22.55 16.86
CA VAL A 86 -15.14 23.90 16.50
C VAL A 86 -16.61 23.91 16.12
N PHE A 87 -17.03 22.95 15.30
CA PHE A 87 -18.37 22.87 14.78
C PHE A 87 -19.41 22.58 15.86
N GLU A 88 -19.09 21.77 16.86
CA GLU A 88 -20.00 21.47 17.98
C GLU A 88 -20.28 22.68 18.88
N GLN A 89 -19.46 23.72 18.88
CA GLN A 89 -19.69 24.95 19.61
C GLN A 89 -20.80 25.81 19.00
N ILE A 90 -21.15 25.60 17.73
CA ILE A 90 -22.19 26.38 17.05
C ILE A 90 -23.57 25.86 17.49
N LYS A 91 -24.35 26.68 18.16
CA LYS A 91 -25.71 26.40 18.60
C LYS A 91 -26.73 26.66 17.49
N ASN A 92 -27.93 26.07 17.60
CA ASN A 92 -29.04 26.29 16.68
C ASN A 92 -28.73 25.99 15.20
N ARG A 93 -27.78 25.06 14.95
CA ARG A 93 -27.41 24.64 13.60
C ARG A 93 -28.59 23.96 12.90
N PRO A 94 -28.82 24.23 11.60
CA PRO A 94 -29.77 23.45 10.82
C PRO A 94 -29.24 22.03 10.57
N THR A 95 -30.12 21.17 10.15
CA THR A 95 -29.70 19.94 9.49
C THR A 95 -29.17 20.29 8.11
N PHE A 96 -27.89 20.04 7.84
CA PHE A 96 -27.29 20.37 6.55
C PHE A 96 -27.81 19.39 5.48
N GLU A 97 -28.21 19.94 4.36
CA GLU A 97 -28.72 19.15 3.24
C GLU A 97 -27.61 18.31 2.62
N THR A 98 -28.00 17.14 2.16
CA THR A 98 -27.11 16.26 1.40
C THR A 98 -26.79 16.91 0.04
N TYR A 99 -25.52 17.06 -0.29
CA TYR A 99 -25.15 17.48 -1.63
C TYR A 99 -25.54 16.43 -2.66
N SER A 100 -26.41 16.83 -3.59
CA SER A 100 -26.85 15.96 -4.69
C SER A 100 -27.02 16.80 -5.96
N LYS A 101 -25.90 16.99 -6.69
CA LYS A 101 -25.85 17.74 -7.96
C LYS A 101 -24.85 17.09 -8.92
N ASN A 102 -25.07 17.29 -10.21
CA ASN A 102 -24.15 16.84 -11.28
C ASN A 102 -23.81 15.34 -11.22
N GLY A 103 -24.75 14.50 -10.76
CA GLY A 103 -24.52 13.06 -10.60
C GLY A 103 -23.69 12.68 -9.37
N VAL A 104 -23.27 13.64 -8.56
CA VAL A 104 -22.54 13.43 -7.31
C VAL A 104 -23.53 13.50 -6.15
N SER A 105 -23.56 12.45 -5.32
CA SER A 105 -24.29 12.44 -4.05
C SER A 105 -23.31 12.18 -2.91
N LEU A 106 -23.22 13.10 -1.97
CA LEU A 106 -22.44 12.93 -0.75
C LEU A 106 -23.36 12.56 0.40
N PRO A 107 -22.95 11.68 1.31
CA PRO A 107 -23.77 11.31 2.47
C PRO A 107 -23.96 12.52 3.38
N GLN A 108 -25.04 12.47 4.14
CA GLN A 108 -25.29 13.44 5.19
C GLN A 108 -24.16 13.43 6.21
N TYR A 109 -23.85 14.60 6.76
CA TYR A 109 -22.87 14.72 7.84
C TYR A 109 -23.31 13.91 9.07
N ASP A 110 -22.41 13.04 9.51
CA ASP A 110 -22.56 12.20 10.70
C ASP A 110 -21.39 12.50 11.64
N GLY A 111 -21.67 13.31 12.68
CA GLY A 111 -20.67 13.79 13.61
C GLY A 111 -20.03 12.67 14.44
N GLU A 112 -20.79 11.66 14.85
CA GLU A 112 -20.27 10.53 15.63
C GLU A 112 -19.28 9.73 14.80
N LYS A 113 -19.64 9.40 13.58
CA LYS A 113 -18.80 8.65 12.67
C LYS A 113 -17.52 9.42 12.27
N ILE A 114 -17.63 10.71 12.04
CA ILE A 114 -16.49 11.57 11.73
C ILE A 114 -15.50 11.62 12.91
N LYS A 115 -16.02 11.70 14.13
CA LYS A 115 -15.23 11.70 15.36
C LYS A 115 -14.53 10.35 15.60
N GLU A 116 -15.27 9.25 15.42
CA GLU A 116 -14.73 7.89 15.49
C GLU A 116 -13.55 7.70 14.54
N VAL A 117 -13.74 8.02 13.25
CA VAL A 117 -12.70 7.89 12.23
C VAL A 117 -11.49 8.75 12.54
N SER A 118 -11.70 9.97 13.07
CA SER A 118 -10.61 10.87 13.44
C SER A 118 -9.75 10.31 14.59
N VAL A 119 -10.37 9.74 15.61
CA VAL A 119 -9.66 9.08 16.73
C VAL A 119 -8.82 7.91 16.20
N GLY A 120 -9.42 7.05 15.37
CA GLY A 120 -8.72 5.91 14.77
C GLY A 120 -7.53 6.33 13.90
N ALA A 121 -7.69 7.37 13.09
CA ALA A 121 -6.61 7.92 12.27
C ALA A 121 -5.47 8.47 13.14
N GLY A 122 -5.79 9.13 14.25
CA GLY A 122 -4.80 9.61 15.23
C GLY A 122 -3.98 8.48 15.84
N VAL A 123 -4.61 7.36 16.20
CA VAL A 123 -3.94 6.15 16.71
C VAL A 123 -2.94 5.61 15.67
N LEU A 124 -3.36 5.52 14.41
CA LEU A 124 -2.50 5.04 13.31
C LEU A 124 -1.34 5.99 13.05
N LEU A 125 -1.58 7.30 13.00
CA LEU A 125 -0.53 8.32 12.81
C LEU A 125 0.51 8.29 13.94
N GLY A 126 0.08 8.11 15.18
CA GLY A 126 0.96 8.00 16.34
C GLY A 126 1.90 6.80 16.25
N GLY A 127 1.47 5.74 15.57
CA GLY A 127 2.26 4.53 15.35
C GLY A 127 3.21 4.58 14.16
N LEU A 128 2.99 5.47 13.18
CA LEU A 128 3.79 5.51 11.95
C LEU A 128 5.26 5.89 12.20
N GLY A 129 5.56 6.62 13.28
CA GLY A 129 6.92 7.04 13.60
C GLY A 129 7.92 5.91 13.84
N GLY A 130 7.43 4.71 14.20
CA GLY A 130 8.24 3.50 14.42
C GLY A 130 8.03 2.42 13.37
N ALA A 131 7.17 2.64 12.39
CA ALA A 131 6.79 1.65 11.40
C ALA A 131 7.69 1.77 10.14
N GLY A 132 7.97 0.63 9.50
CA GLY A 132 8.72 0.58 8.25
C GLY A 132 7.92 1.10 7.05
N LEU A 133 8.57 1.19 5.89
CA LEU A 133 7.94 1.54 4.62
C LEU A 133 6.81 0.54 4.27
N GLY A 134 5.73 1.04 3.70
CA GLY A 134 4.60 0.26 3.23
C GLY A 134 3.39 0.24 4.17
N VAL A 135 3.52 0.72 5.42
CA VAL A 135 2.43 0.68 6.39
C VAL A 135 1.32 1.67 6.05
N ALA A 136 1.69 2.94 5.81
CA ALA A 136 0.71 3.96 5.42
C ALA A 136 0.09 3.67 4.05
N GLY A 137 0.89 3.17 3.11
CA GLY A 137 0.42 2.73 1.79
C GLY A 137 -0.54 1.56 1.85
N GLY A 138 -0.41 0.68 2.83
CA GLY A 138 -1.36 -0.36 3.11
C GLY A 138 -2.74 0.18 3.50
N PHE A 139 -2.79 1.27 4.24
CA PHE A 139 -4.06 1.93 4.58
C PHE A 139 -4.74 2.57 3.38
N ALA A 140 -3.97 3.27 2.51
CA ALA A 140 -4.49 3.81 1.26
C ALA A 140 -4.99 2.71 0.30
N ALA A 141 -4.28 1.60 0.22
CA ALA A 141 -4.68 0.47 -0.62
C ALA A 141 -6.04 -0.12 -0.21
N ALA A 142 -6.32 -0.22 1.08
CA ALA A 142 -7.53 -0.82 1.65
C ALA A 142 -8.63 0.20 2.00
N GLY A 143 -8.38 1.50 1.78
CA GLY A 143 -9.24 2.59 2.24
C GLY A 143 -8.94 3.02 3.67
N ALA A 144 -8.41 4.24 3.82
CA ALA A 144 -7.92 4.75 5.10
C ALA A 144 -9.02 4.87 6.17
N THR A 145 -10.26 5.16 5.80
CA THR A 145 -11.40 5.18 6.74
C THR A 145 -11.67 3.81 7.35
N THR A 146 -11.60 2.74 6.55
CA THR A 146 -11.78 1.37 7.05
C THR A 146 -10.68 1.02 8.04
N ALA A 147 -9.43 1.35 7.72
CA ALA A 147 -8.30 1.16 8.62
C ALA A 147 -8.47 1.96 9.92
N ALA A 148 -8.89 3.22 9.84
CA ALA A 148 -9.10 4.07 11.00
C ALA A 148 -10.20 3.53 11.93
N VAL A 149 -11.32 3.04 11.39
CA VAL A 149 -12.37 2.40 12.20
C VAL A 149 -11.84 1.12 12.85
N MET A 150 -11.09 0.30 12.12
CA MET A 150 -10.52 -0.92 12.67
C MET A 150 -9.47 -0.65 13.77
N ALA A 151 -8.80 0.51 13.74
CA ALA A 151 -7.87 0.90 14.79
C ALA A 151 -8.55 1.11 16.16
N LEU A 152 -9.86 1.24 16.21
CA LEU A 152 -10.63 1.34 17.46
C LEU A 152 -10.98 -0.04 18.06
N GLY A 153 -10.72 -1.11 17.32
CA GLY A 153 -10.95 -2.47 17.79
C GLY A 153 -10.08 -2.83 18.98
N THR A 154 -10.21 -4.07 19.44
CA THR A 154 -9.40 -4.61 20.53
C THR A 154 -8.20 -5.38 19.98
N ALA A 155 -7.03 -5.21 20.59
CA ALA A 155 -5.88 -6.05 20.36
C ALA A 155 -6.15 -7.50 20.82
N SER A 156 -5.35 -8.45 20.37
CA SER A 156 -5.45 -9.87 20.79
C SER A 156 -5.34 -10.09 22.30
N THR A 157 -4.82 -9.11 23.02
CA THR A 157 -4.75 -9.09 24.50
C THR A 157 -6.03 -8.62 25.19
N GLY A 158 -7.08 -8.27 24.42
CA GLY A 158 -8.32 -7.67 24.94
C GLY A 158 -8.23 -6.17 25.25
N THR A 159 -7.07 -5.56 25.06
CA THR A 159 -6.87 -4.11 25.25
C THR A 159 -7.35 -3.35 24.02
N ALA A 160 -8.13 -2.28 24.20
CA ALA A 160 -8.55 -1.43 23.09
C ALA A 160 -7.33 -0.81 22.38
N ILE A 161 -7.25 -0.95 21.06
CA ILE A 161 -6.12 -0.45 20.26
C ILE A 161 -5.97 1.07 20.45
N ALA A 162 -7.08 1.79 20.56
CA ALA A 162 -7.10 3.23 20.82
C ALA A 162 -6.44 3.65 22.14
N SER A 163 -6.31 2.73 23.12
CA SER A 163 -5.62 2.99 24.39
C SER A 163 -4.11 2.73 24.34
N LEU A 164 -3.63 2.14 23.24
CA LEU A 164 -2.21 1.92 22.98
C LEU A 164 -1.60 3.17 22.35
N SER A 165 -0.30 3.32 22.46
CA SER A 165 0.43 4.45 21.86
C SER A 165 1.61 3.97 21.02
N GLY A 166 1.98 4.78 20.01
CA GLY A 166 3.15 4.55 19.19
C GLY A 166 3.12 3.21 18.45
N ALA A 167 4.25 2.55 18.37
CA ALA A 167 4.41 1.28 17.65
C ALA A 167 3.46 0.18 18.14
N ALA A 168 3.06 0.18 19.42
CA ALA A 168 2.14 -0.81 19.96
C ALA A 168 0.75 -0.72 19.34
N ALA A 169 0.22 0.49 19.13
CA ALA A 169 -1.06 0.73 18.48
C ALA A 169 -1.03 0.29 17.01
N THR A 170 0.03 0.68 16.28
CA THR A 170 0.21 0.28 14.87
C THR A 170 0.29 -1.23 14.73
N ASN A 171 1.08 -1.87 15.58
CA ASN A 171 1.27 -3.32 15.55
C ASN A 171 -0.03 -4.08 15.87
N ALA A 172 -0.80 -3.61 16.85
CA ALA A 172 -2.08 -4.19 17.20
C ALA A 172 -3.10 -4.01 16.07
N THR A 173 -3.11 -2.84 15.41
CA THR A 173 -3.96 -2.58 14.23
C THR A 173 -3.57 -3.45 13.05
N LEU A 174 -2.27 -3.60 12.77
CA LEU A 174 -1.77 -4.48 11.73
C LEU A 174 -2.11 -5.94 11.99
N ALA A 175 -2.01 -6.39 13.25
CA ALA A 175 -2.43 -7.73 13.64
C ALA A 175 -3.94 -7.92 13.48
N PHE A 176 -4.74 -6.92 13.85
CA PHE A 176 -6.20 -6.95 13.70
C PHE A 176 -6.63 -6.96 12.22
N LEU A 177 -6.04 -6.12 11.38
CA LEU A 177 -6.27 -6.08 9.93
C LEU A 177 -5.84 -7.38 9.21
N GLY A 178 -4.78 -8.04 9.73
CA GLY A 178 -4.27 -9.32 9.23
C GLY A 178 -5.07 -10.56 9.66
N GLY A 179 -6.21 -10.39 10.36
CA GLY A 179 -7.07 -11.52 10.77
C GLY A 179 -6.71 -12.18 12.08
N GLY A 180 -6.10 -11.43 13.01
CA GLY A 180 -5.72 -11.92 14.35
C GLY A 180 -4.25 -12.30 14.40
N ALA A 181 -3.78 -12.78 15.55
CA ALA A 181 -2.38 -13.13 15.79
C ALA A 181 -1.84 -14.07 14.71
N LEU A 182 -1.43 -13.49 13.59
CA LEU A 182 -0.57 -13.96 12.49
C LEU A 182 -0.45 -15.49 12.27
N GLY A 183 -1.55 -16.20 12.50
CA GLY A 183 -1.53 -17.63 12.24
C GLY A 183 -1.43 -18.03 10.77
N GLY A 184 -1.69 -17.13 9.82
CA GLY A 184 -1.80 -17.50 8.42
C GLY A 184 -0.63 -17.13 7.51
N LEU A 185 0.09 -16.05 7.82
CA LEU A 185 1.16 -15.54 6.93
C LEU A 185 2.57 -15.87 7.43
N ALA A 186 2.72 -16.30 8.70
CA ALA A 186 3.98 -16.75 9.23
C ALA A 186 4.34 -18.20 8.83
N ALA A 187 3.49 -18.92 8.11
CA ALA A 187 3.78 -20.25 7.60
C ALA A 187 4.90 -20.31 6.54
N GLY A 188 5.42 -19.17 6.12
CA GLY A 188 6.59 -19.04 5.27
C GLY A 188 7.90 -18.85 6.04
N GLY A 189 8.06 -19.46 7.22
CA GLY A 189 9.32 -19.79 7.84
C GLY A 189 10.38 -18.68 7.92
N ALA A 190 10.22 -17.71 8.84
CA ALA A 190 11.38 -17.08 9.44
C ALA A 190 11.08 -16.84 10.92
N ALA A 191 11.44 -17.84 11.73
CA ALA A 191 11.56 -17.66 13.15
C ALA A 191 12.56 -16.53 13.41
N GLY A 192 12.09 -15.38 13.87
CA GLY A 192 12.89 -14.22 14.26
C GLY A 192 12.48 -12.86 13.69
N GLY A 193 11.52 -12.81 12.79
CA GLY A 193 11.20 -11.57 12.03
C GLY A 193 10.18 -10.66 12.67
N GLY A 194 9.75 -10.84 13.87
CA GLY A 194 8.89 -9.92 14.58
C GLY A 194 7.95 -9.06 13.71
N MET A 195 7.37 -8.05 14.30
CA MET A 195 6.41 -7.12 13.73
C MET A 195 6.89 -6.32 12.50
N ALA A 196 8.21 -6.14 12.31
CA ALA A 196 8.78 -5.50 11.13
C ALA A 196 8.59 -6.35 9.86
N ALA A 197 8.65 -7.68 9.96
CA ALA A 197 8.36 -8.58 8.86
C ALA A 197 6.85 -8.58 8.52
N GLY A 198 5.99 -8.40 9.55
CA GLY A 198 4.55 -8.26 9.37
C GLY A 198 4.18 -6.98 8.62
N ALA A 199 4.78 -5.85 8.94
CA ALA A 199 4.53 -4.58 8.27
C ALA A 199 5.01 -4.59 6.82
N ALA A 200 6.21 -5.14 6.56
CA ALA A 200 6.74 -5.30 5.20
C ALA A 200 5.92 -6.33 4.39
N ALA A 201 5.44 -7.39 5.04
CA ALA A 201 4.59 -8.38 4.41
C ALA A 201 3.21 -7.83 4.11
N LEU A 202 2.65 -6.96 4.97
CA LEU A 202 1.37 -6.30 4.74
C LEU A 202 1.47 -5.31 3.57
N GLY A 203 2.51 -4.46 3.54
CA GLY A 203 2.75 -3.55 2.43
C GLY A 203 2.90 -4.31 1.11
N ALA A 204 3.71 -5.36 1.08
CA ALA A 204 3.88 -6.20 -0.10
C ALA A 204 2.62 -7.00 -0.43
N ALA A 205 1.88 -7.49 0.56
CA ALA A 205 0.63 -8.22 0.36
C ALA A 205 -0.52 -7.32 -0.10
N THR A 206 -0.61 -6.09 0.42
CA THR A 206 -1.64 -5.13 0.01
C THR A 206 -1.39 -4.59 -1.40
N LEU A 207 -0.14 -4.45 -1.82
CA LEU A 207 0.20 -4.16 -3.21
C LEU A 207 0.05 -5.39 -4.12
N GLY A 208 -0.16 -6.58 -3.57
CA GLY A 208 -0.42 -7.81 -4.32
C GLY A 208 0.79 -8.41 -5.02
N VAL A 209 2.01 -8.07 -4.58
CA VAL A 209 3.24 -8.51 -5.28
C VAL A 209 4.19 -9.37 -4.42
N GLY A 210 4.05 -9.33 -3.10
CA GLY A 210 5.03 -9.95 -2.20
C GLY A 210 5.13 -11.47 -2.32
N LEU A 211 4.00 -12.15 -2.39
CA LEU A 211 3.96 -13.61 -2.51
C LEU A 211 4.37 -14.09 -3.90
N LEU A 212 4.08 -13.30 -4.93
CA LEU A 212 4.38 -13.66 -6.32
C LEU A 212 5.87 -13.67 -6.62
N VAL A 213 6.64 -12.79 -5.97
CA VAL A 213 8.10 -12.71 -6.15
C VAL A 213 8.82 -13.72 -5.31
N GLY A 214 8.36 -13.99 -4.08
CA GLY A 214 8.93 -15.02 -3.20
C GLY A 214 8.81 -16.46 -3.73
N GLY A 215 7.82 -16.70 -4.61
CA GLY A 215 7.62 -18.02 -5.24
C GLY A 215 8.47 -18.29 -6.48
N ILE A 216 9.34 -17.37 -6.91
CA ILE A 216 10.25 -17.58 -8.02
C ILE A 216 11.51 -18.28 -7.51
N ILE A 217 11.45 -19.60 -7.40
CA ILE A 217 12.57 -20.43 -6.98
C ILE A 217 13.16 -21.11 -8.21
N PHE A 218 14.46 -20.94 -8.42
CA PHE A 218 15.19 -21.77 -9.38
C PHE A 218 15.48 -23.14 -8.76
N SER A 219 14.82 -24.16 -9.25
CA SER A 219 15.02 -25.55 -8.83
C SER A 219 15.59 -26.34 -10.00
N VAL A 220 16.89 -26.57 -10.00
CA VAL A 220 17.56 -27.41 -11.01
C VAL A 220 17.92 -28.74 -10.35
N THR A 221 17.16 -29.77 -10.66
CA THR A 221 17.31 -31.10 -10.06
C THR A 221 17.71 -32.12 -11.11
N GLY A 222 18.76 -32.89 -10.85
CA GLY A 222 19.16 -34.08 -11.66
C GLY A 222 19.59 -33.73 -13.09
N GLY A 223 20.13 -34.67 -13.83
CA GLY A 223 20.42 -34.53 -15.25
C GLY A 223 21.84 -34.05 -15.62
N LYS A 224 22.10 -33.99 -16.93
CA LYS A 224 23.38 -33.51 -17.49
C LYS A 224 23.49 -31.99 -17.31
N LEU A 225 24.70 -31.46 -17.24
CA LEU A 225 24.97 -30.03 -17.02
C LEU A 225 24.32 -29.16 -18.11
N SER A 226 24.27 -29.64 -19.36
CA SER A 226 23.58 -28.97 -20.46
C SER A 226 22.08 -28.84 -20.20
N ASP A 227 21.41 -29.89 -19.78
CA ASP A 227 19.98 -29.92 -19.52
C ASP A 227 19.61 -28.99 -18.36
N LYS A 228 20.53 -28.93 -17.35
CA LYS A 228 20.41 -28.01 -16.23
C LYS A 228 20.51 -26.53 -16.63
N ALA A 229 21.40 -26.23 -17.57
CA ALA A 229 21.57 -24.87 -18.08
C ALA A 229 20.34 -24.42 -18.88
N ASP A 230 19.79 -25.28 -19.71
CA ASP A 230 18.58 -25.03 -20.49
C ASP A 230 17.36 -24.86 -19.58
N GLU A 231 17.24 -25.70 -18.55
CA GLU A 231 16.20 -25.58 -17.52
C GLU A 231 16.32 -24.28 -16.75
N ALA A 232 17.52 -23.90 -16.29
CA ALA A 232 17.76 -22.64 -15.59
C ALA A 232 17.40 -21.43 -16.47
N TRP A 233 17.73 -21.46 -17.76
CA TRP A 233 17.37 -20.43 -18.70
C TRP A 233 15.84 -20.34 -18.89
N ALA A 234 15.15 -21.45 -19.04
CA ALA A 234 13.70 -21.49 -19.19
C ALA A 234 12.99 -20.97 -17.93
N GLN A 235 13.46 -21.35 -16.75
CA GLN A 235 12.94 -20.85 -15.47
C GLN A 235 13.18 -19.35 -15.33
N MET A 236 14.38 -18.86 -15.68
CA MET A 236 14.70 -17.44 -15.68
C MET A 236 13.77 -16.66 -16.62
N ALA A 237 13.55 -17.15 -17.84
CA ALA A 237 12.67 -16.50 -18.81
C ALA A 237 11.20 -16.45 -18.32
N LYS A 238 10.73 -17.49 -17.61
CA LYS A 238 9.42 -17.52 -16.96
C LYS A 238 9.34 -16.51 -15.81
N ALA A 239 10.38 -16.45 -14.98
CA ALA A 239 10.51 -15.50 -13.88
C ALA A 239 10.52 -14.07 -14.40
N GLU A 240 11.26 -13.78 -15.46
CA GLU A 240 11.32 -12.46 -16.10
C GLU A 240 9.97 -11.97 -16.58
N ARG A 241 9.19 -12.84 -17.24
CA ARG A 241 7.83 -12.48 -17.66
C ARG A 241 6.96 -12.07 -16.46
N LYS A 242 6.99 -12.87 -15.37
CA LYS A 242 6.25 -12.54 -14.15
C LYS A 242 6.72 -11.22 -13.53
N ILE A 243 8.02 -11.03 -13.39
CA ILE A 243 8.61 -9.79 -12.85
C ILE A 243 8.21 -8.58 -13.68
N ASN A 244 8.26 -8.68 -15.02
CA ASN A 244 7.85 -7.59 -15.88
C ASN A 244 6.36 -7.25 -15.73
N THR A 245 5.48 -8.26 -15.62
CA THR A 245 4.05 -8.05 -15.34
C THR A 245 3.84 -7.32 -14.01
N ILE A 246 4.57 -7.73 -12.97
CA ILE A 246 4.53 -7.10 -11.66
C ILE A 246 5.06 -5.65 -11.73
N CYS A 247 6.17 -5.41 -12.42
CA CYS A 247 6.71 -4.07 -12.58
C CYS A 247 5.73 -3.14 -13.31
N ASN A 248 5.05 -3.64 -14.36
CA ASN A 248 4.04 -2.87 -15.07
C ASN A 248 2.84 -2.53 -14.16
N TYR A 249 2.38 -3.49 -13.35
CA TYR A 249 1.36 -3.25 -12.35
C TYR A 249 1.78 -2.17 -11.33
N LEU A 250 3.00 -2.23 -10.81
CA LEU A 250 3.52 -1.25 -9.87
C LEU A 250 3.61 0.15 -10.46
N VAL A 251 4.05 0.28 -11.70
CA VAL A 251 4.08 1.56 -12.44
C VAL A 251 2.67 2.13 -12.61
N ASP A 252 1.71 1.28 -12.96
CA ASP A 252 0.32 1.67 -13.15
C ASP A 252 -0.35 2.07 -11.82
N LEU A 253 -0.11 1.31 -10.76
CA LEU A 253 -0.56 1.64 -9.40
C LEU A 253 0.01 2.98 -8.94
N ARG A 254 1.30 3.20 -9.13
CA ARG A 254 1.96 4.48 -8.81
C ARG A 254 1.35 5.65 -9.58
N SER A 255 1.12 5.49 -10.87
CA SER A 255 0.48 6.53 -11.70
C SER A 255 -0.94 6.87 -11.20
N THR A 256 -1.73 5.84 -10.87
CA THR A 256 -3.09 6.01 -10.34
C THR A 256 -3.08 6.68 -8.97
N SER A 257 -2.22 6.22 -8.08
CA SER A 257 -2.03 6.78 -6.73
C SER A 257 -1.61 8.26 -6.76
N ASN A 258 -0.69 8.64 -7.65
CA ASN A 258 -0.23 10.02 -7.76
C ASN A 258 -1.33 10.96 -8.25
N LYS A 259 -2.13 10.56 -9.25
CA LYS A 259 -3.30 11.35 -9.70
C LYS A 259 -4.31 11.53 -8.57
N TYR A 260 -4.54 10.48 -7.79
CA TYR A 260 -5.44 10.55 -6.66
C TYR A 260 -4.91 11.47 -5.55
N TYR A 261 -3.63 11.33 -5.22
CA TYR A 261 -2.94 12.18 -4.26
C TYR A 261 -3.06 13.68 -4.61
N GLU A 262 -2.81 14.04 -5.87
CA GLU A 262 -2.89 15.44 -6.32
C GLU A 262 -4.29 16.03 -6.11
N THR A 263 -5.33 15.27 -6.47
CA THR A 263 -6.72 15.72 -6.27
C THR A 263 -7.06 15.83 -4.78
N LEU A 264 -6.72 14.82 -4.00
CA LEU A 264 -6.96 14.80 -2.56
C LEU A 264 -6.23 15.95 -1.85
N PHE A 265 -4.98 16.20 -2.23
CA PHE A 265 -4.18 17.30 -1.69
C PHE A 265 -4.80 18.67 -2.01
N LYS A 266 -5.30 18.86 -3.23
CA LYS A 266 -6.01 20.08 -3.63
C LYS A 266 -7.27 20.30 -2.79
N VAL A 267 -8.12 19.29 -2.65
CA VAL A 267 -9.36 19.37 -1.84
C VAL A 267 -9.01 19.66 -0.38
N ASN A 268 -8.02 18.98 0.17
CA ASN A 268 -7.55 19.20 1.54
C ASN A 268 -7.03 20.64 1.76
N GLY A 269 -6.35 21.20 0.77
CA GLY A 269 -5.89 22.60 0.84
C GLY A 269 -7.04 23.60 0.92
N ILE A 270 -8.15 23.34 0.21
CA ILE A 270 -9.37 24.15 0.28
C ILE A 270 -10.04 23.95 1.65
N TYR A 271 -10.18 22.70 2.10
CA TYR A 271 -10.74 22.39 3.41
C TYR A 271 -10.00 23.08 4.56
N LYS A 272 -8.67 23.02 4.57
CA LYS A 272 -7.87 23.69 5.63
C LYS A 272 -8.11 25.19 5.69
N ARG A 273 -8.27 25.86 4.54
CA ARG A 273 -8.62 27.30 4.52
C ARG A 273 -9.99 27.57 5.12
N HIS A 274 -10.99 26.75 4.77
CA HIS A 274 -12.34 26.87 5.29
C HIS A 274 -12.41 26.56 6.79
N LEU A 275 -11.71 25.53 7.24
CA LEU A 275 -11.61 25.19 8.67
C LEU A 275 -10.98 26.33 9.47
N ASN A 276 -9.92 26.94 8.97
CA ASN A 276 -9.30 28.10 9.63
C ASN A 276 -10.26 29.30 9.68
N GLY A 277 -11.03 29.55 8.63
CA GLY A 277 -12.08 30.57 8.63
C GLY A 277 -13.16 30.28 9.67
N LEU A 278 -13.65 29.02 9.73
CA LEU A 278 -14.64 28.59 10.72
C LEU A 278 -14.10 28.75 12.16
N LYS A 279 -12.84 28.38 12.40
CA LYS A 279 -12.18 28.60 13.70
C LYS A 279 -12.15 30.09 14.06
N SER A 280 -11.82 30.96 13.12
CA SER A 280 -11.80 32.40 13.36
C SER A 280 -13.18 32.91 13.76
N ILE A 281 -14.25 32.48 13.09
CA ILE A 281 -15.63 32.87 13.40
C ILE A 281 -16.00 32.42 14.83
N VAL A 282 -15.77 31.15 15.14
CA VAL A 282 -16.25 30.54 16.40
C VAL A 282 -15.37 30.90 17.59
N THR A 283 -14.04 30.79 17.44
CA THR A 283 -13.12 30.93 18.60
C THR A 283 -12.55 32.33 18.75
N MET A 284 -12.36 33.10 17.67
CA MET A 284 -11.77 34.44 17.78
C MET A 284 -12.83 35.51 17.85
N LEU A 285 -13.91 35.44 17.02
CA LEU A 285 -15.02 36.39 17.03
C LEU A 285 -16.08 36.04 18.08
N GLY A 286 -16.07 34.77 18.57
CA GLY A 286 -17.04 34.32 19.56
C GLY A 286 -18.46 34.09 19.00
N HIS A 287 -18.61 34.04 17.67
CA HIS A 287 -19.90 33.77 17.03
C HIS A 287 -20.22 32.29 17.16
N THR A 288 -21.13 31.93 18.05
CA THR A 288 -21.50 30.54 18.38
C THR A 288 -23.01 30.28 18.22
N ASP A 289 -23.78 31.20 17.68
CA ASP A 289 -25.22 31.00 17.39
C ASP A 289 -25.46 31.12 15.89
N TRP A 290 -25.89 30.05 15.25
CA TRP A 290 -26.20 30.03 13.82
C TRP A 290 -27.18 31.10 13.38
N ASN A 291 -28.14 31.44 14.24
CA ASN A 291 -29.17 32.46 13.91
C ASN A 291 -28.56 33.85 13.76
N THR A 292 -27.42 34.12 14.38
CA THR A 292 -26.70 35.37 14.32
C THR A 292 -25.61 35.43 13.26
N PHE A 293 -25.31 34.30 12.60
CA PHE A 293 -24.31 34.24 11.55
C PHE A 293 -24.72 35.12 10.34
N THR A 294 -23.74 35.80 9.79
CA THR A 294 -23.89 36.45 8.49
C THR A 294 -24.10 35.44 7.37
N PRO A 295 -24.62 35.85 6.20
CA PRO A 295 -24.74 34.95 5.05
C PRO A 295 -23.40 34.31 4.64
N GLU A 296 -22.30 35.06 4.73
CA GLU A 296 -20.95 34.61 4.41
C GLU A 296 -20.46 33.55 5.42
N GLU A 297 -20.69 33.76 6.72
CA GLU A 297 -20.35 32.81 7.78
C GLU A 297 -21.15 31.50 7.63
N LYS A 298 -22.42 31.60 7.27
CA LYS A 298 -23.27 30.43 6.96
C LYS A 298 -22.71 29.66 5.76
N THR A 299 -22.45 30.34 4.65
CA THR A 299 -21.88 29.75 3.43
C THR A 299 -20.54 29.11 3.71
N LEU A 300 -19.64 29.74 4.47
CA LEU A 300 -18.34 29.18 4.82
C LEU A 300 -18.51 27.91 5.67
N THR A 301 -19.44 27.92 6.63
CA THR A 301 -19.72 26.76 7.47
C THR A 301 -20.30 25.60 6.66
N GLU A 302 -21.31 25.85 5.82
CA GLU A 302 -21.91 24.87 4.92
C GLU A 302 -20.87 24.24 3.98
N ASN A 303 -20.03 25.07 3.40
CA ASN A 303 -18.93 24.63 2.53
C ASN A 303 -17.88 23.81 3.29
N THR A 304 -17.61 24.14 4.57
CA THR A 304 -16.71 23.34 5.39
C THR A 304 -17.29 21.95 5.66
N VAL A 305 -18.57 21.84 6.01
CA VAL A 305 -19.27 20.55 6.18
C VAL A 305 -19.26 19.74 4.90
N LEU A 306 -19.51 20.39 3.76
CA LEU A 306 -19.45 19.75 2.44
C LEU A 306 -18.06 19.17 2.15
N LEU A 307 -16.99 19.92 2.43
CA LEU A 307 -15.60 19.46 2.23
C LEU A 307 -15.23 18.30 3.14
N VAL A 308 -15.71 18.29 4.40
CA VAL A 308 -15.53 17.13 5.30
C VAL A 308 -16.18 15.89 4.71
N GLY A 309 -17.43 15.99 4.24
CA GLY A 309 -18.12 14.87 3.58
C GLY A 309 -17.42 14.39 2.32
N LEU A 310 -16.93 15.32 1.49
CA LEU A 310 -16.18 14.98 0.28
C LEU A 310 -14.87 14.27 0.60
N LEU A 311 -14.06 14.82 1.49
CA LEU A 311 -12.79 14.22 1.91
C LEU A 311 -12.98 12.87 2.59
N TYR A 312 -14.01 12.74 3.43
CA TYR A 312 -14.36 11.46 4.03
C TYR A 312 -14.65 10.39 2.97
N ASN A 313 -15.44 10.73 1.94
CA ASN A 313 -15.72 9.80 0.84
C ASN A 313 -14.48 9.49 0.00
N MET A 314 -13.62 10.46 -0.23
CA MET A 314 -12.35 10.21 -0.89
C MET A 314 -11.50 9.22 -0.08
N CYS A 315 -11.34 9.43 1.21
CA CYS A 315 -10.55 8.51 2.06
C CYS A 315 -11.17 7.10 2.21
N LYS A 316 -12.37 6.85 1.71
CA LYS A 316 -13.00 5.51 1.66
C LYS A 316 -12.60 4.69 0.44
N VAL A 317 -12.01 5.31 -0.56
CA VAL A 317 -11.70 4.63 -1.81
C VAL A 317 -10.61 3.59 -1.61
N GLU A 318 -10.92 2.34 -1.90
CA GLU A 318 -9.95 1.27 -1.96
C GLU A 318 -9.20 1.34 -3.29
N LEU A 319 -7.91 1.64 -3.27
CA LEU A 319 -7.11 1.71 -4.49
C LEU A 319 -6.79 0.35 -5.07
N VAL A 320 -6.75 -0.68 -4.21
CA VAL A 320 -6.36 -2.04 -4.59
C VAL A 320 -7.43 -3.02 -4.14
N LEU A 321 -8.03 -3.70 -5.11
CA LEU A 321 -8.97 -4.78 -4.85
C LEU A 321 -8.20 -6.10 -4.75
N LYS A 322 -8.36 -6.79 -3.62
CA LYS A 322 -7.70 -8.07 -3.37
C LYS A 322 -8.18 -9.12 -4.38
N SER A 323 -7.22 -9.81 -5.00
CA SER A 323 -7.54 -10.96 -5.86
C SER A 323 -8.14 -12.10 -5.03
N LYS A 324 -9.05 -12.86 -5.66
CA LYS A 324 -9.62 -14.08 -5.07
C LYS A 324 -8.58 -15.20 -4.97
N ASN A 325 -7.54 -15.13 -5.78
CA ASN A 325 -6.50 -16.14 -5.89
C ASN A 325 -5.18 -15.55 -5.35
N GLU A 326 -4.58 -16.14 -4.35
CA GLU A 326 -3.34 -15.66 -3.74
C GLU A 326 -2.14 -15.65 -4.71
N ASN A 327 -2.23 -16.40 -5.81
CA ASN A 327 -1.22 -16.45 -6.86
C ASN A 327 -1.40 -15.41 -7.97
N ASP A 328 -2.47 -14.61 -7.90
CA ASP A 328 -2.78 -13.58 -8.89
C ASP A 328 -2.45 -12.19 -8.34
N ILE A 329 -2.09 -11.29 -9.25
CA ILE A 329 -1.86 -9.88 -8.91
C ILE A 329 -3.20 -9.23 -8.52
N ASN A 330 -3.21 -8.42 -7.47
CA ASN A 330 -4.35 -7.61 -7.09
C ASN A 330 -4.75 -6.67 -8.24
N THR A 331 -5.99 -6.22 -8.24
CA THR A 331 -6.51 -5.34 -9.29
C THR A 331 -6.49 -3.89 -8.81
N ILE A 332 -6.02 -2.96 -9.65
CA ILE A 332 -6.12 -1.53 -9.37
C ILE A 332 -7.56 -1.08 -9.62
N ASN A 333 -8.18 -0.46 -8.63
CA ASN A 333 -9.56 0.02 -8.68
C ASN A 333 -9.66 1.38 -9.42
N LYS A 334 -9.23 1.40 -10.68
CA LYS A 334 -9.21 2.64 -11.49
C LYS A 334 -10.57 3.31 -11.59
N VAL A 335 -11.63 2.53 -11.70
CA VAL A 335 -13.00 3.06 -11.83
C VAL A 335 -13.41 3.86 -10.59
N ALA A 336 -13.21 3.31 -9.39
CA ALA A 336 -13.54 4.03 -8.17
C ALA A 336 -12.66 5.28 -7.97
N VAL A 337 -11.37 5.17 -8.29
CA VAL A 337 -10.43 6.30 -8.23
C VAL A 337 -10.84 7.42 -9.19
N GLU A 338 -11.08 7.11 -10.45
CA GLU A 338 -11.48 8.09 -11.48
C GLU A 338 -12.84 8.71 -11.16
N THR A 339 -13.80 7.92 -10.68
CA THR A 339 -15.10 8.41 -10.23
C THR A 339 -14.93 9.38 -9.05
N SER A 340 -14.10 9.05 -8.07
CA SER A 340 -13.85 9.90 -6.92
C SER A 340 -13.17 11.22 -7.32
N ILE A 341 -12.20 11.18 -8.23
CA ILE A 341 -11.55 12.36 -8.80
C ILE A 341 -12.57 13.24 -9.55
N SER A 342 -13.41 12.63 -10.38
CA SER A 342 -14.44 13.33 -11.14
C SER A 342 -15.46 14.02 -10.21
N ASN A 343 -15.92 13.29 -9.19
CA ASN A 343 -16.84 13.83 -8.18
C ASN A 343 -16.22 15.00 -7.42
N ALA A 344 -14.96 14.87 -7.00
CA ALA A 344 -14.26 15.95 -6.32
C ALA A 344 -14.16 17.21 -7.21
N ASN A 345 -13.79 17.05 -8.46
CA ASN A 345 -13.70 18.17 -9.41
C ASN A 345 -15.06 18.80 -9.69
N ALA A 346 -16.13 18.01 -9.80
CA ALA A 346 -17.50 18.52 -9.98
C ALA A 346 -17.97 19.37 -8.79
N VAL A 347 -17.72 18.88 -7.57
CA VAL A 347 -18.04 19.63 -6.33
C VAL A 347 -17.24 20.92 -6.25
N LEU A 348 -15.94 20.88 -6.57
CA LEU A 348 -15.10 22.07 -6.55
C LEU A 348 -15.53 23.10 -7.59
N ALA A 349 -15.95 22.69 -8.76
CA ALA A 349 -16.43 23.60 -9.81
C ALA A 349 -17.81 24.23 -9.50
N ASP A 350 -18.66 23.55 -8.71
CA ASP A 350 -20.00 24.05 -8.32
C ASP A 350 -19.94 25.02 -7.13
N LYS A 351 -18.96 24.88 -6.22
CA LYS A 351 -18.96 25.54 -4.91
C LYS A 351 -17.74 26.41 -4.60
N PHE A 352 -16.63 26.22 -5.32
CA PHE A 352 -15.34 26.86 -5.03
C PHE A 352 -14.67 27.41 -6.27
#